data_349316e7e365ccb3cd1c1632724b9f35
#
_entry.id   349316e7e365ccb3cd1c1632724b9f35
#
_cell.length_a   1.000
_cell.length_b   1.000
_cell.length_c   1.000
_cell.angle_alpha   90.00
_cell.angle_beta   90.00
_cell.angle_gamma   90.00
#
_symmetry.space_group_name_H-M   'P 1'
#
loop_
_entity.id
_entity.type
_entity.pdbx_description
1 polymer ?
#
loop_
_entity_poly.entity_id
_entity_poly.type
_entity_poly.pdbx_seq_one_letter_code
_entity_poly.pdbx_strand_id
1 'polypeptide(L)'
;MLQISHRFFKKVTEELGFDIGEEREYGVGMFFFPHDELRKNQAKKMFEIIVAKEGLEFLGWRTVPTNPSVLGQKALDKMPYIMQGFVKKPADVAKGIDFDRKLYIARRVFEQSNDNTYVCSLSSRTIVYKGMFLVGELRKFFDDLQDEDYESAIATVHSRFSTNTNPSWMRAHPNRLIVHNGEINTIRGNADTMLAREETMSSGALKGEMHKVLPVINSSGSDS
;
A
#
# COMPACT_ATOMS: atom_id res chain seq x y z
N MET A 1 4.82 -8.00 5.31
CA MET A 1 5.18 -6.59 5.59
C MET A 1 6.60 -6.55 6.12
N LEU A 2 7.40 -5.70 5.53
CA LEU A 2 8.83 -5.54 5.81
C LEU A 2 9.13 -4.08 6.13
N GLN A 3 10.29 -3.81 6.73
CA GLN A 3 10.81 -2.45 6.74
C GLN A 3 11.27 -2.06 5.34
N ILE A 4 11.23 -0.76 5.04
CA ILE A 4 11.79 -0.22 3.79
C ILE A 4 13.32 -0.33 3.88
N SER A 5 13.92 -1.09 2.97
CA SER A 5 15.37 -1.18 2.83
C SER A 5 15.89 0.01 2.03
N HIS A 6 16.50 0.97 2.72
CA HIS A 6 17.04 2.16 2.06
C HIS A 6 18.12 1.81 1.03
N ARG A 7 19.01 0.88 1.38
CA ARG A 7 20.09 0.43 0.49
C ARG A 7 19.54 -0.13 -0.82
N PHE A 8 18.54 -1.02 -0.74
CA PHE A 8 17.89 -1.58 -1.92
C PHE A 8 17.18 -0.52 -2.75
N PHE A 9 16.32 0.31 -2.12
CA PHE A 9 15.54 1.30 -2.87
C PHE A 9 16.40 2.40 -3.48
N LYS A 10 17.47 2.81 -2.82
CA LYS A 10 18.43 3.76 -3.39
C LYS A 10 19.06 3.21 -4.68
N LYS A 11 19.54 1.98 -4.65
CA LYS A 11 20.10 1.29 -5.83
C LYS A 11 19.13 1.29 -7.01
N VAL A 12 17.91 0.75 -6.79
CA VAL A 12 16.95 0.57 -7.89
C VAL A 12 16.34 1.87 -8.41
N THR A 13 16.32 2.93 -7.62
CA THR A 13 15.84 4.25 -8.07
C THR A 13 16.93 5.04 -8.80
N GLU A 14 18.19 4.90 -8.42
CA GLU A 14 19.33 5.43 -9.17
C GLU A 14 19.42 4.82 -10.58
N GLU A 15 19.19 3.51 -10.72
CA GLU A 15 19.09 2.82 -12.01
C GLU A 15 17.94 3.36 -12.88
N LEU A 16 16.87 3.88 -12.27
CA LEU A 16 15.75 4.50 -12.97
C LEU A 16 15.91 6.00 -13.21
N GLY A 17 17.01 6.59 -12.75
CA GLY A 17 17.37 7.97 -12.99
C GLY A 17 16.72 8.99 -12.05
N PHE A 18 16.25 8.60 -10.85
CA PHE A 18 15.79 9.54 -9.83
C PHE A 18 16.34 9.21 -8.44
N ASP A 19 16.60 10.26 -7.67
CA ASP A 19 17.11 10.17 -6.30
C ASP A 19 15.98 10.24 -5.27
N ILE A 20 16.00 9.34 -4.30
CA ILE A 20 15.05 9.30 -3.18
C ILE A 20 15.55 10.04 -1.93
N GLY A 21 16.78 10.54 -1.95
CA GLY A 21 17.40 11.23 -0.81
C GLY A 21 17.83 10.28 0.30
N GLU A 22 17.74 10.74 1.55
CA GLU A 22 18.19 10.02 2.72
C GLU A 22 17.12 9.07 3.29
N GLU A 23 17.55 8.13 4.11
CA GLU A 23 16.65 7.20 4.79
C GLU A 23 15.55 7.92 5.57
N ARG A 24 14.31 7.48 5.39
CA ARG A 24 13.08 8.03 5.98
C ARG A 24 12.73 9.46 5.55
N GLU A 25 13.36 9.98 4.52
CA GLU A 25 12.99 11.24 3.86
C GLU A 25 12.09 11.03 2.64
N TYR A 26 11.76 9.80 2.35
CA TYR A 26 10.81 9.42 1.31
C TYR A 26 9.84 8.36 1.82
N GLY A 27 8.70 8.26 1.18
CA GLY A 27 7.73 7.20 1.34
C GLY A 27 7.69 6.32 0.11
N VAL A 28 7.45 5.02 0.30
CA VAL A 28 7.23 4.06 -0.79
C VAL A 28 5.80 3.54 -0.72
N GLY A 29 5.09 3.65 -1.84
CA GLY A 29 3.79 3.02 -2.04
C GLY A 29 3.92 1.73 -2.84
N MET A 30 3.16 0.70 -2.48
CA MET A 30 2.94 -0.49 -3.29
C MET A 30 1.52 -0.48 -3.82
N PHE A 31 1.38 -0.54 -5.15
CA PHE A 31 0.10 -0.37 -5.84
C PHE A 31 -0.22 -1.57 -6.71
N PHE A 32 -1.49 -1.94 -6.71
CA PHE A 32 -2.09 -2.89 -7.64
C PHE A 32 -2.95 -2.13 -8.65
N PHE A 33 -2.46 -1.98 -9.86
CA PHE A 33 -3.14 -1.32 -10.96
C PHE A 33 -3.88 -2.30 -11.87
N PRO A 34 -4.90 -1.85 -12.60
CA PRO A 34 -5.46 -2.63 -13.72
C PRO A 34 -4.44 -2.76 -14.85
N HIS A 35 -4.61 -3.81 -15.70
CA HIS A 35 -3.78 -3.98 -16.90
C HIS A 35 -4.16 -3.02 -18.03
N ASP A 36 -5.36 -2.46 -18.01
CA ASP A 36 -5.79 -1.45 -18.99
C ASP A 36 -4.88 -0.22 -18.90
N GLU A 37 -4.17 0.07 -19.99
CA GLU A 37 -3.18 1.14 -20.05
C GLU A 37 -3.78 2.52 -19.77
N LEU A 38 -4.98 2.80 -20.29
CA LEU A 38 -5.62 4.09 -20.08
C LEU A 38 -5.98 4.29 -18.61
N ARG A 39 -6.64 3.31 -17.99
CA ARG A 39 -7.03 3.36 -16.58
C ARG A 39 -5.81 3.42 -15.66
N LYS A 40 -4.77 2.63 -15.95
CA LYS A 40 -3.50 2.66 -15.22
C LYS A 40 -2.86 4.05 -15.28
N ASN A 41 -2.75 4.64 -16.46
CA ASN A 41 -2.12 5.95 -16.62
C ASN A 41 -2.96 7.07 -15.99
N GLN A 42 -4.29 6.99 -16.06
CA GLN A 42 -5.18 7.91 -15.36
C GLN A 42 -4.99 7.83 -13.83
N ALA A 43 -4.95 6.62 -13.28
CA ALA A 43 -4.74 6.43 -11.85
C ALA A 43 -3.37 6.93 -11.38
N LYS A 44 -2.30 6.65 -12.14
CA LYS A 44 -0.96 7.20 -11.88
C LYS A 44 -0.98 8.72 -11.84
N LYS A 45 -1.56 9.35 -12.87
CA LYS A 45 -1.66 10.82 -12.94
C LYS A 45 -2.49 11.40 -11.81
N MET A 46 -3.60 10.76 -11.46
CA MET A 46 -4.42 11.16 -10.32
C MET A 46 -3.63 11.11 -9.01
N PHE A 47 -2.87 10.05 -8.76
CA PHE A 47 -2.02 9.95 -7.56
C PHE A 47 -0.97 11.07 -7.52
N GLU A 48 -0.28 11.35 -8.61
CA GLU A 48 0.69 12.45 -8.72
C GLU A 48 0.07 13.80 -8.38
N ILE A 49 -1.13 14.08 -8.91
CA ILE A 49 -1.87 15.32 -8.65
C ILE A 49 -2.26 15.42 -7.16
N ILE A 50 -2.73 14.32 -6.57
CA ILE A 50 -3.12 14.29 -5.16
C ILE A 50 -1.90 14.51 -4.26
N VAL A 51 -0.79 13.83 -4.53
CA VAL A 51 0.48 14.02 -3.81
C VAL A 51 0.88 15.50 -3.82
N ALA A 52 0.84 16.16 -4.97
CA ALA A 52 1.16 17.58 -5.10
C ALA A 52 0.16 18.47 -4.33
N LYS A 53 -1.14 18.19 -4.40
CA LYS A 53 -2.19 18.94 -3.67
C LYS A 53 -2.06 18.81 -2.16
N GLU A 54 -1.58 17.67 -1.66
CA GLU A 54 -1.32 17.46 -0.23
C GLU A 54 0.04 18.04 0.24
N GLY A 55 0.71 18.78 -0.62
CA GLY A 55 1.98 19.45 -0.30
C GLY A 55 3.17 18.50 -0.26
N LEU A 56 3.09 17.40 -1.00
CA LEU A 56 4.15 16.41 -1.15
C LEU A 56 4.74 16.48 -2.57
N GLU A 57 5.92 15.93 -2.77
CA GLU A 57 6.58 15.83 -4.07
C GLU A 57 6.61 14.37 -4.52
N PHE A 58 6.10 14.11 -5.72
CA PHE A 58 6.19 12.79 -6.34
C PHE A 58 7.53 12.65 -7.07
N LEU A 59 8.29 11.60 -6.76
CA LEU A 59 9.63 11.37 -7.31
C LEU A 59 9.62 10.49 -8.56
N GLY A 60 8.84 9.40 -8.54
CA GLY A 60 8.84 8.49 -9.68
C GLY A 60 8.05 7.20 -9.45
N TRP A 61 7.80 6.48 -10.54
CA TRP A 61 7.20 5.15 -10.56
C TRP A 61 8.24 4.09 -10.89
N ARG A 62 8.11 2.93 -10.24
CA ARG A 62 8.88 1.72 -10.55
C ARG A 62 7.93 0.56 -10.80
N THR A 63 8.07 -0.15 -11.91
CA THR A 63 7.42 -1.46 -12.09
C THR A 63 8.13 -2.47 -11.22
N VAL A 64 7.39 -3.23 -10.42
CA VAL A 64 7.96 -4.27 -9.55
C VAL A 64 8.27 -5.50 -10.40
N PRO A 65 9.53 -5.96 -10.44
CA PRO A 65 9.88 -7.19 -11.12
C PRO A 65 9.22 -8.39 -10.45
N THR A 66 8.52 -9.20 -11.24
CA THR A 66 7.78 -10.37 -10.75
C THR A 66 7.94 -11.56 -11.69
N ASN A 67 7.85 -12.75 -11.12
CA ASN A 67 7.86 -14.02 -11.86
C ASN A 67 6.47 -14.68 -11.84
N PRO A 68 5.61 -14.44 -12.84
CA PRO A 68 4.27 -15.02 -12.88
C PRO A 68 4.25 -16.54 -13.06
N SER A 69 5.36 -17.17 -13.47
CA SER A 69 5.40 -18.62 -13.73
C SER A 69 5.16 -19.49 -12.49
N VAL A 70 5.31 -18.91 -11.30
CA VAL A 70 5.06 -19.60 -10.03
C VAL A 70 3.59 -19.57 -9.58
N LEU A 71 2.73 -18.86 -10.33
CA LEU A 71 1.33 -18.70 -9.99
C LEU A 71 0.47 -19.84 -10.53
N GLY A 72 -0.54 -20.23 -9.75
CA GLY A 72 -1.64 -21.03 -10.28
C GLY A 72 -2.57 -20.20 -11.18
N GLN A 73 -3.27 -20.86 -12.13
CA GLN A 73 -4.07 -20.19 -13.16
C GLN A 73 -5.04 -19.13 -12.60
N LYS A 74 -5.78 -19.45 -11.53
CA LYS A 74 -6.74 -18.51 -10.90
C LYS A 74 -6.09 -17.24 -10.36
N ALA A 75 -4.86 -17.35 -9.90
CA ALA A 75 -4.09 -16.21 -9.40
C ALA A 75 -3.55 -15.37 -10.56
N LEU A 76 -3.08 -16.04 -11.61
CA LEU A 76 -2.57 -15.41 -12.84
C LEU A 76 -3.67 -14.62 -13.56
N ASP A 77 -4.86 -15.18 -13.74
CA ASP A 77 -6.00 -14.53 -14.41
C ASP A 77 -6.43 -13.22 -13.74
N LYS A 78 -6.14 -13.09 -12.45
CA LYS A 78 -6.51 -11.90 -11.63
C LYS A 78 -5.30 -11.10 -11.15
N MET A 79 -4.11 -11.42 -11.64
CA MET A 79 -2.90 -10.72 -11.26
C MET A 79 -2.99 -9.25 -11.65
N PRO A 80 -2.76 -8.31 -10.71
CA PRO A 80 -2.71 -6.89 -11.04
C PRO A 80 -1.38 -6.51 -11.68
N TYR A 81 -1.33 -5.34 -12.29
CA TYR A 81 -0.07 -4.70 -12.64
C TYR A 81 0.53 -4.05 -11.39
N ILE A 82 1.70 -4.50 -10.97
CA ILE A 82 2.29 -4.12 -9.67
C ILE A 82 3.35 -3.05 -9.86
N MET A 83 3.17 -1.91 -9.17
CA MET A 83 4.12 -0.79 -9.20
C MET A 83 4.41 -0.25 -7.80
N GLN A 84 5.56 0.38 -7.70
CA GLN A 84 5.95 1.21 -6.57
C GLN A 84 5.94 2.68 -6.98
N GLY A 85 5.43 3.55 -6.07
CA GLY A 85 5.48 5.00 -6.23
C GLY A 85 6.26 5.62 -5.09
N PHE A 86 7.09 6.61 -5.39
CA PHE A 86 7.99 7.24 -4.43
C PHE A 86 7.59 8.69 -4.20
N VAL A 87 7.51 9.07 -2.92
CA VAL A 87 7.05 10.40 -2.49
C VAL A 87 8.07 10.99 -1.53
N LYS A 88 8.53 12.21 -1.78
CA LYS A 88 9.49 12.90 -0.95
C LYS A 88 8.84 13.58 0.26
N LYS A 89 9.53 13.56 1.37
CA LYS A 89 9.14 14.27 2.59
C LYS A 89 9.33 15.77 2.41
N PRO A 90 8.34 16.62 2.73
CA PRO A 90 8.53 18.07 2.80
C PRO A 90 9.56 18.47 3.86
N ALA A 91 10.28 19.55 3.64
CA ALA A 91 11.35 20.01 4.54
C ALA A 91 10.82 20.40 5.93
N ASP A 92 9.61 20.95 5.99
CA ASP A 92 8.92 21.40 7.20
C ASP A 92 8.20 20.31 7.99
N VAL A 93 8.21 19.05 7.48
CA VAL A 93 7.57 17.89 8.13
C VAL A 93 8.62 17.02 8.78
N ALA A 94 8.41 16.65 10.05
CA ALA A 94 9.31 15.74 10.76
C ALA A 94 9.28 14.32 10.18
N LYS A 95 10.43 13.61 10.25
CA LYS A 95 10.52 12.19 9.90
C LYS A 95 9.62 11.34 10.82
N GLY A 96 9.18 10.20 10.33
CA GLY A 96 8.39 9.24 11.10
C GLY A 96 6.90 9.50 11.02
N ILE A 97 6.20 9.57 12.17
CA ILE A 97 4.75 9.56 12.20
C ILE A 97 4.11 10.80 11.55
N ASP A 98 4.77 11.94 11.57
CA ASP A 98 4.23 13.17 10.97
C ASP A 98 4.24 13.07 9.45
N PHE A 99 5.30 12.54 8.87
CA PHE A 99 5.35 12.27 7.44
C PHE A 99 4.39 11.13 7.05
N ASP A 100 4.33 10.05 7.85
CA ASP A 100 3.38 8.96 7.59
C ASP A 100 1.92 9.41 7.64
N ARG A 101 1.56 10.43 8.45
CA ARG A 101 0.21 11.06 8.42
C ARG A 101 -0.06 11.74 7.08
N LYS A 102 0.90 12.46 6.53
CA LYS A 102 0.75 13.08 5.20
C LYS A 102 0.57 12.03 4.11
N LEU A 103 1.36 10.96 4.14
CA LEU A 103 1.21 9.83 3.23
C LEU A 103 -0.15 9.13 3.41
N TYR A 104 -0.62 8.98 4.64
CA TYR A 104 -1.93 8.43 4.95
C TYR A 104 -3.06 9.26 4.35
N ILE A 105 -3.02 10.59 4.49
CA ILE A 105 -4.02 11.48 3.90
C ILE A 105 -4.01 11.37 2.38
N ALA A 106 -2.85 11.45 1.74
CA ALA A 106 -2.72 11.31 0.30
C ALA A 106 -3.28 9.97 -0.20
N ARG A 107 -3.00 8.87 0.52
CA ARG A 107 -3.56 7.56 0.22
C ARG A 107 -5.08 7.55 0.33
N ARG A 108 -5.65 8.11 1.41
CA ARG A 108 -7.11 8.11 1.60
C ARG A 108 -7.83 8.93 0.53
N VAL A 109 -7.32 10.11 0.19
CA VAL A 109 -7.85 10.92 -0.90
C VAL A 109 -7.80 10.17 -2.24
N PHE A 110 -6.69 9.48 -2.51
CA PHE A 110 -6.56 8.66 -3.70
C PHE A 110 -7.54 7.49 -3.74
N GLU A 111 -7.66 6.73 -2.65
CA GLU A 111 -8.59 5.58 -2.54
C GLU A 111 -10.06 6.00 -2.71
N GLN A 112 -10.43 7.21 -2.28
CA GLN A 112 -11.77 7.76 -2.47
C GLN A 112 -12.02 8.27 -3.90
N SER A 113 -10.97 8.55 -4.64
CA SER A 113 -11.04 9.12 -5.99
C SER A 113 -10.87 8.08 -7.09
N ASN A 114 -10.54 6.84 -6.75
CA ASN A 114 -10.20 5.80 -7.72
C ASN A 114 -10.60 4.40 -7.25
N ASP A 115 -11.51 3.77 -7.98
CA ASP A 115 -12.04 2.44 -7.67
C ASP A 115 -11.24 1.28 -8.29
N ASN A 116 -10.32 1.57 -9.21
CA ASN A 116 -9.64 0.54 -10.01
C ASN A 116 -8.22 0.21 -9.54
N THR A 117 -7.73 0.93 -8.53
CA THR A 117 -6.37 0.75 -8.02
C THR A 117 -6.40 0.51 -6.52
N TYR A 118 -5.68 -0.50 -6.08
CA TYR A 118 -5.55 -0.82 -4.66
C TYR A 118 -4.17 -0.43 -4.16
N VAL A 119 -4.12 0.29 -3.03
CA VAL A 119 -2.88 0.66 -2.35
C VAL A 119 -2.58 -0.34 -1.24
N CYS A 120 -1.62 -1.25 -1.47
CA CYS A 120 -1.21 -2.24 -0.48
C CYS A 120 -0.58 -1.59 0.74
N SER A 121 0.26 -0.59 0.52
CA SER A 121 0.92 0.23 1.55
C SER A 121 1.38 1.55 0.95
N LEU A 122 1.49 2.58 1.79
CA LEU A 122 2.18 3.84 1.51
C LEU A 122 2.72 4.37 2.83
N SER A 123 4.03 4.28 3.03
CA SER A 123 4.68 4.60 4.31
C SER A 123 6.14 4.99 4.09
N SER A 124 6.71 5.71 5.05
CA SER A 124 8.15 6.00 5.13
C SER A 124 8.95 4.92 5.89
N ARG A 125 8.27 3.90 6.44
CA ARG A 125 8.88 2.91 7.33
C ARG A 125 8.69 1.47 6.89
N THR A 126 7.53 1.15 6.33
CA THR A 126 7.16 -0.24 6.01
C THR A 126 6.57 -0.35 4.60
N ILE A 127 6.74 -1.53 4.01
CA ILE A 127 6.18 -1.88 2.71
C ILE A 127 5.53 -3.26 2.77
N VAL A 128 4.46 -3.46 2.00
CA VAL A 128 3.73 -4.72 1.94
C VAL A 128 3.91 -5.39 0.60
N TYR A 129 4.56 -6.56 0.61
CA TYR A 129 4.57 -7.52 -0.48
C TYR A 129 3.52 -8.59 -0.19
N LYS A 130 2.53 -8.74 -1.05
CA LYS A 130 1.43 -9.69 -0.88
C LYS A 130 0.84 -10.14 -2.21
N GLY A 131 0.08 -11.23 -2.18
CA GLY A 131 -0.59 -11.74 -3.38
C GLY A 131 -1.26 -13.10 -3.18
N MET A 132 -1.72 -13.67 -4.29
CA MET A 132 -2.37 -14.98 -4.33
C MET A 132 -1.39 -16.06 -4.77
N PHE A 133 -0.54 -16.54 -3.85
CA PHE A 133 0.43 -17.60 -4.11
C PHE A 133 0.63 -18.46 -2.87
N LEU A 134 1.25 -19.62 -3.03
CA LEU A 134 1.63 -20.47 -1.92
C LEU A 134 2.75 -19.82 -1.09
N VAL A 135 2.84 -20.18 0.18
CA VAL A 135 3.79 -19.58 1.13
C VAL A 135 5.23 -19.58 0.61
N GLY A 136 5.68 -20.69 0.04
CA GLY A 136 7.03 -20.84 -0.50
C GLY A 136 7.30 -20.04 -1.77
N GLU A 137 6.27 -19.50 -2.41
CA GLU A 137 6.41 -18.83 -3.70
C GLU A 137 6.58 -17.28 -3.58
N LEU A 138 6.33 -16.71 -2.41
CA LEU A 138 6.45 -15.25 -2.19
C LEU A 138 7.79 -14.68 -2.69
N ARG A 139 8.88 -15.29 -2.27
CA ARG A 139 10.23 -14.86 -2.62
C ARG A 139 10.58 -15.15 -4.09
N LYS A 140 10.01 -16.21 -4.66
CA LYS A 140 10.21 -16.56 -6.07
C LYS A 140 9.37 -15.66 -7.00
N PHE A 141 8.24 -15.16 -6.50
CA PHE A 141 7.35 -14.28 -7.25
C PHE A 141 7.89 -12.84 -7.31
N PHE A 142 8.35 -12.29 -6.18
CA PHE A 142 8.92 -10.95 -6.12
C PHE A 142 10.45 -11.00 -6.19
N ASP A 143 11.02 -10.60 -7.32
CA ASP A 143 12.48 -10.60 -7.51
C ASP A 143 13.19 -9.68 -6.51
N ASP A 144 12.55 -8.58 -6.11
CA ASP A 144 13.04 -7.67 -5.06
C ASP A 144 13.46 -8.42 -3.78
N LEU A 145 12.71 -9.46 -3.40
CA LEU A 145 12.96 -10.21 -2.16
C LEU A 145 14.10 -11.23 -2.28
N GLN A 146 14.69 -11.35 -3.46
CA GLN A 146 15.89 -12.17 -3.72
C GLN A 146 17.17 -11.33 -3.73
N ASP A 147 17.04 -10.01 -3.82
CA ASP A 147 18.18 -9.10 -3.84
C ASP A 147 18.89 -9.06 -2.48
N GLU A 148 20.23 -9.19 -2.49
CA GLU A 148 21.05 -9.22 -1.28
C GLU A 148 21.07 -7.87 -0.54
N ASP A 149 20.77 -6.77 -1.23
CA ASP A 149 20.65 -5.44 -0.65
C ASP A 149 19.32 -5.21 0.05
N TYR A 150 18.36 -6.15 -0.08
CA TYR A 150 17.07 -6.05 0.59
C TYR A 150 17.15 -6.52 2.04
N GLU A 151 17.50 -5.61 2.94
CA GLU A 151 17.62 -5.87 4.38
C GLU A 151 16.34 -5.44 5.13
N SER A 152 15.92 -6.24 6.10
CA SER A 152 14.83 -5.91 7.01
C SER A 152 15.06 -6.58 8.37
N ALA A 153 15.09 -5.79 9.46
CA ALA A 153 15.24 -6.32 10.81
C ALA A 153 13.96 -7.01 11.31
N ILE A 154 12.79 -6.67 10.74
CA ILE A 154 11.50 -7.22 11.14
C ILE A 154 10.69 -7.59 9.89
N ALA A 155 10.19 -8.83 9.88
CA ALA A 155 9.23 -9.30 8.89
C ALA A 155 7.96 -9.79 9.55
N THR A 156 6.80 -9.24 9.17
CA THR A 156 5.50 -9.76 9.58
C THR A 156 4.87 -10.51 8.42
N VAL A 157 4.61 -11.80 8.60
CA VAL A 157 4.18 -12.72 7.54
C VAL A 157 2.85 -13.36 7.89
N HIS A 158 1.99 -13.53 6.91
CA HIS A 158 0.75 -14.29 7.03
C HIS A 158 0.55 -15.17 5.79
N SER A 159 0.24 -16.43 6.00
CA SER A 159 0.21 -17.44 4.94
C SER A 159 -1.21 -17.79 4.45
N ARG A 160 -2.24 -17.23 5.05
CA ARG A 160 -3.63 -17.60 4.76
C ARG A 160 -4.53 -16.38 4.61
N PHE A 161 -5.59 -16.56 3.83
CA PHE A 161 -6.78 -15.70 3.90
C PHE A 161 -7.60 -16.05 5.13
N SER A 162 -8.41 -15.10 5.62
CA SER A 162 -9.46 -15.39 6.58
C SER A 162 -10.43 -16.43 6.00
N THR A 163 -10.96 -17.32 6.84
CA THR A 163 -11.81 -18.46 6.42
C THR A 163 -13.05 -18.03 5.66
N ASN A 164 -13.62 -16.86 5.96
CA ASN A 164 -14.83 -16.31 5.34
C ASN A 164 -14.55 -15.33 4.19
N THR A 165 -13.30 -15.21 3.76
CA THR A 165 -12.89 -14.28 2.71
C THR A 165 -12.82 -14.98 1.35
N ASN A 166 -13.49 -14.43 0.34
CA ASN A 166 -13.23 -14.81 -1.04
C ASN A 166 -11.83 -14.34 -1.45
N PRO A 167 -10.91 -15.26 -1.77
CA PRO A 167 -9.53 -14.89 -2.09
C PRO A 167 -9.42 -13.90 -3.25
N SER A 168 -8.64 -12.86 -3.04
CA SER A 168 -8.25 -11.90 -4.08
C SER A 168 -6.89 -11.30 -3.76
N TRP A 169 -6.24 -10.70 -4.77
CA TRP A 169 -4.95 -10.04 -4.57
C TRP A 169 -5.01 -8.96 -3.49
N MET A 170 -6.08 -8.18 -3.45
CA MET A 170 -6.28 -7.10 -2.47
C MET A 170 -6.49 -7.63 -1.05
N ARG A 171 -7.19 -8.75 -0.90
CA ARG A 171 -7.56 -9.35 0.39
C ARG A 171 -6.50 -10.27 0.98
N ALA A 172 -5.40 -10.50 0.26
CA ALA A 172 -4.24 -11.19 0.83
C ALA A 172 -3.67 -10.39 2.00
N HIS A 173 -3.24 -11.10 3.06
CA HIS A 173 -2.53 -10.47 4.18
C HIS A 173 -1.03 -10.27 3.86
N PRO A 174 -0.38 -9.34 4.56
CA PRO A 174 -0.87 -8.40 5.57
C PRO A 174 -1.65 -7.22 4.96
N ASN A 175 -2.51 -6.61 5.78
CA ASN A 175 -3.21 -5.39 5.43
C ASN A 175 -2.51 -4.19 6.10
N ARG A 176 -1.68 -3.49 5.35
CA ARG A 176 -0.95 -2.28 5.77
C ARG A 176 -0.19 -2.44 7.10
N LEU A 177 -0.89 -2.40 8.24
CA LEU A 177 -0.33 -2.47 9.58
C LEU A 177 -0.81 -3.70 10.37
N ILE A 178 -1.77 -4.45 9.84
CA ILE A 178 -2.44 -5.52 10.58
C ILE A 178 -2.19 -6.87 9.92
N VAL A 179 -1.89 -7.84 10.76
CA VAL A 179 -1.75 -9.26 10.41
C VAL A 179 -2.51 -10.07 11.44
N HIS A 180 -3.58 -10.74 11.04
CA HIS A 180 -4.37 -11.62 11.93
C HIS A 180 -5.10 -12.68 11.12
N ASN A 181 -5.47 -13.76 11.78
CA ASN A 181 -6.20 -14.87 11.18
C ASN A 181 -7.64 -14.51 10.80
N GLY A 182 -8.20 -13.48 11.39
CA GLY A 182 -9.50 -12.90 11.15
C GLY A 182 -10.66 -13.90 11.17
N GLU A 183 -11.36 -13.96 12.25
CA GLU A 183 -12.69 -14.55 12.32
C GLU A 183 -13.58 -13.49 12.95
N ILE A 184 -14.08 -12.58 12.12
CA ILE A 184 -14.87 -11.45 12.58
C ILE A 184 -16.34 -11.82 12.49
N ASN A 185 -16.92 -12.17 13.61
CA ASN A 185 -18.36 -12.39 13.72
C ASN A 185 -19.09 -11.05 13.65
N THR A 186 -20.25 -11.02 12.99
CA THR A 186 -21.09 -9.81 12.88
C THR A 186 -20.39 -8.61 12.23
N ILE A 187 -19.60 -8.83 11.17
CA ILE A 187 -18.87 -7.76 10.49
C ILE A 187 -19.77 -6.58 10.08
N ARG A 188 -21.02 -6.86 9.65
CA ARG A 188 -21.97 -5.81 9.29
C ARG A 188 -22.31 -4.92 10.48
N GLY A 189 -22.62 -5.49 11.65
CA GLY A 189 -22.88 -4.74 12.86
C GLY A 189 -21.67 -3.91 13.33
N ASN A 190 -20.46 -4.45 13.18
CA ASN A 190 -19.23 -3.72 13.48
C ASN A 190 -19.01 -2.56 12.52
N ALA A 191 -19.28 -2.74 11.22
CA ALA A 191 -19.20 -1.69 10.22
C ALA A 191 -20.22 -0.58 10.50
N ASP A 192 -21.47 -0.92 10.77
CA ASP A 192 -22.53 0.04 11.10
C ASP A 192 -22.20 0.83 12.37
N THR A 193 -21.67 0.17 13.41
CA THR A 193 -21.23 0.82 14.65
C THR A 193 -20.07 1.80 14.37
N MET A 194 -19.12 1.43 13.51
CA MET A 194 -18.02 2.32 13.17
C MET A 194 -18.50 3.51 12.34
N LEU A 195 -19.41 3.31 11.39
CA LEU A 195 -20.01 4.41 10.61
C LEU A 195 -20.73 5.41 11.54
N ALA A 196 -21.49 4.93 12.51
CA ALA A 196 -22.13 5.78 13.51
C ALA A 196 -21.10 6.58 14.34
N ARG A 197 -19.96 5.99 14.68
CA ARG A 197 -18.88 6.69 15.39
C ARG A 197 -18.18 7.75 14.53
N GLU A 198 -18.19 7.61 13.21
CA GLU A 198 -17.52 8.57 12.31
C GLU A 198 -18.10 9.98 12.40
N GLU A 199 -19.40 10.13 12.74
CA GLU A 199 -20.05 11.44 12.94
C GLU A 199 -19.41 12.27 14.05
N THR A 200 -18.86 11.62 15.07
CA THR A 200 -18.23 12.28 16.21
C THR A 200 -16.71 12.09 16.24
N MET A 201 -16.15 11.43 15.23
CA MET A 201 -14.73 11.11 15.21
C MET A 201 -13.87 12.37 15.02
N SER A 202 -12.93 12.56 15.92
CA SER A 202 -11.99 13.67 15.87
C SER A 202 -10.58 13.18 16.20
N SER A 203 -9.59 13.89 15.67
CA SER A 203 -8.18 13.62 15.96
C SER A 203 -7.41 14.94 15.99
N GLY A 204 -6.73 15.20 17.10
CA GLY A 204 -5.82 16.36 17.19
C GLY A 204 -4.66 16.27 16.20
N ALA A 205 -4.26 15.06 15.81
CA ALA A 205 -3.21 14.82 14.83
C ALA A 205 -3.65 15.06 13.38
N LEU A 206 -4.96 15.03 13.10
CA LEU A 206 -5.56 15.26 11.78
C LEU A 206 -6.46 16.51 11.81
N LYS A 207 -6.11 17.49 12.63
CA LYS A 207 -6.89 18.71 12.83
C LYS A 207 -7.14 19.43 11.50
N GLY A 208 -8.43 19.60 11.16
CA GLY A 208 -8.86 20.23 9.91
C GLY A 208 -8.87 19.29 8.68
N GLU A 209 -8.30 18.10 8.77
CA GLU A 209 -8.17 17.15 7.64
C GLU A 209 -9.00 15.86 7.79
N MET A 210 -9.80 15.76 8.87
CA MET A 210 -10.64 14.56 9.11
C MET A 210 -11.55 14.22 7.93
N HIS A 211 -12.12 15.22 7.27
CA HIS A 211 -12.99 15.02 6.10
C HIS A 211 -12.31 14.31 4.92
N LYS A 212 -10.98 14.37 4.82
CA LYS A 212 -10.19 13.69 3.78
C LYS A 212 -10.03 12.19 4.04
N VAL A 213 -10.18 11.75 5.28
CA VAL A 213 -9.93 10.36 5.66
C VAL A 213 -11.21 9.57 5.92
N LEU A 214 -12.34 10.24 6.08
CA LEU A 214 -13.65 9.63 6.23
C LEU A 214 -14.27 9.28 4.86
N PRO A 215 -15.06 8.19 4.75
CA PRO A 215 -15.29 7.18 5.77
C PRO A 215 -14.06 6.31 5.99
N VAL A 216 -13.79 5.86 7.22
CA VAL A 216 -12.69 4.93 7.51
C VAL A 216 -13.05 3.49 7.15
N ILE A 217 -14.34 3.19 7.15
CA ILE A 217 -14.88 1.87 6.84
C ILE A 217 -15.11 1.70 5.34
N ASN A 218 -14.70 0.55 4.82
CA ASN A 218 -15.13 0.06 3.53
C ASN A 218 -16.29 -0.90 3.73
N SER A 219 -17.53 -0.47 3.45
CA SER A 219 -18.75 -1.25 3.61
C SER A 219 -18.83 -2.51 2.73
N SER A 220 -18.02 -2.55 1.65
CA SER A 220 -17.89 -3.71 0.75
C SER A 220 -16.74 -4.64 1.14
N GLY A 221 -16.07 -4.36 2.26
CA GLY A 221 -14.99 -5.17 2.80
C GLY A 221 -15.43 -6.55 3.25
N SER A 222 -14.49 -7.36 3.68
CA SER A 222 -14.70 -8.68 4.30
C SER A 222 -13.88 -8.77 5.58
N ASP A 223 -13.81 -9.95 6.18
CA ASP A 223 -13.04 -10.21 7.41
C ASP A 223 -11.53 -9.92 7.30
N SER A 224 -11.06 -9.58 6.13
CA SER A 224 -9.66 -9.22 5.87
C SER A 224 -9.48 -7.78 5.42
#